data_d5db40c941d2295bc140ecab17b6004e
#
_entry.id   d5db40c941d2295bc140ecab17b6004e
#
_cell.length_a   1.000
_cell.length_b   1.000
_cell.length_c   1.000
_cell.angle_alpha   90.00
_cell.angle_beta   90.00
_cell.angle_gamma   90.00
#
_symmetry.space_group_name_H-M   'P 1'
#
loop_
_entity.id
_entity.type
_entity.pdbx_description
1 polymer ?
#
loop_
_entity_poly.entity_id
_entity_poly.type
_entity_poly.pdbx_seq_one_letter_code
_entity_poly.pdbx_strand_id
1 'polypeptide(L)'
;FENIAATYADANGDGEINEKDVIGIGVNWGNIHDNGNAMFTINLNDTLLINEHRESFRQIYNSLAGESQSSTAMRSLLSNILDINIPLEFSLHQNFPNPFNSGTTVSFSLPEPTEVSLVIYNLLGRVISEPIENIPYQAGSHDFKIVNTDLVSGIYFFQIQTGTHQSTKKMVLLK
;
A
#
# COMPACT_ATOMS: atom_id res chain seq x y z
N PHE A 1 -31.57 -17.82 23.07
CA PHE A 1 -30.37 -17.70 22.24
C PHE A 1 -30.27 -16.24 21.88
N GLU A 2 -29.58 -15.46 22.68
CA GLU A 2 -29.19 -14.08 22.34
C GLU A 2 -28.24 -14.14 21.15
N ASN A 3 -28.49 -13.26 20.21
CA ASN A 3 -27.85 -13.26 18.92
C ASN A 3 -26.38 -12.75 19.07
N ILE A 4 -25.48 -13.71 19.33
CA ILE A 4 -24.04 -13.45 19.53
C ILE A 4 -23.45 -12.67 18.34
N ALA A 5 -24.00 -12.83 17.13
CA ALA A 5 -23.57 -12.11 15.95
C ALA A 5 -23.79 -10.59 16.03
N ALA A 6 -24.84 -10.14 16.73
CA ALA A 6 -25.13 -8.70 16.89
C ALA A 6 -24.19 -8.00 17.90
N THR A 7 -23.65 -8.76 18.85
CA THR A 7 -22.73 -8.23 19.88
C THR A 7 -21.33 -7.94 19.32
N TYR A 8 -20.98 -8.55 18.19
CA TYR A 8 -19.69 -8.34 17.54
C TYR A 8 -19.72 -7.25 16.45
N ALA A 9 -20.91 -6.79 16.08
CA ALA A 9 -21.06 -5.82 15.00
C ALA A 9 -20.76 -4.37 15.47
N ASP A 10 -21.03 -4.06 16.74
CA ASP A 10 -20.73 -2.77 17.38
C ASP A 10 -19.67 -3.00 18.47
N ALA A 11 -18.43 -3.14 18.03
CA ALA A 11 -17.32 -3.55 18.91
C ALA A 11 -16.79 -2.43 19.81
N ASN A 12 -17.09 -1.18 19.49
CA ASN A 12 -16.72 -0.02 20.30
C ASN A 12 -17.84 0.48 21.19
N GLY A 13 -19.09 -0.02 21.01
CA GLY A 13 -20.26 0.30 21.84
C GLY A 13 -20.84 1.69 21.58
N ASP A 14 -20.59 2.31 20.41
CA ASP A 14 -21.09 3.65 20.10
C ASP A 14 -22.49 3.63 19.43
N GLY A 15 -23.03 2.45 19.14
CA GLY A 15 -24.34 2.21 18.54
C GLY A 15 -24.35 2.29 17.01
N GLU A 16 -23.20 2.49 16.36
CA GLU A 16 -23.05 2.54 14.92
C GLU A 16 -22.11 1.43 14.45
N ILE A 17 -22.52 0.63 13.47
CA ILE A 17 -21.65 -0.36 12.86
C ILE A 17 -20.85 0.31 11.74
N ASN A 18 -19.57 0.57 11.98
CA ASN A 18 -18.69 1.24 11.03
C ASN A 18 -17.23 0.75 11.12
N GLU A 19 -16.31 1.42 10.43
CA GLU A 19 -14.90 1.07 10.42
C GLU A 19 -14.19 1.06 11.79
N LYS A 20 -14.72 1.80 12.78
CA LYS A 20 -14.17 1.81 14.14
C LYS A 20 -14.42 0.49 14.87
N ASP A 21 -15.46 -0.24 14.49
CA ASP A 21 -15.77 -1.56 15.04
C ASP A 21 -14.80 -2.62 14.54
N VAL A 22 -14.32 -2.46 13.31
CA VAL A 22 -13.26 -3.33 12.75
C VAL A 22 -11.99 -3.20 13.59
N ILE A 23 -11.67 -2.00 14.07
CA ILE A 23 -10.55 -1.77 14.98
C ILE A 23 -10.82 -2.47 16.32
N GLY A 24 -12.03 -2.34 16.85
CA GLY A 24 -12.47 -3.04 18.05
C GLY A 24 -12.34 -4.56 17.90
N ILE A 25 -12.79 -5.13 16.79
CA ILE A 25 -12.68 -6.57 16.49
C ILE A 25 -11.22 -6.97 16.34
N GLY A 26 -10.42 -6.22 15.59
CA GLY A 26 -9.01 -6.54 15.34
C GLY A 26 -8.14 -6.45 16.59
N VAL A 27 -8.38 -5.46 17.44
CA VAL A 27 -7.70 -5.31 18.72
C VAL A 27 -8.18 -6.36 19.74
N ASN A 28 -9.39 -6.89 19.52
CA ASN A 28 -10.09 -7.76 20.45
C ASN A 28 -10.10 -9.25 20.07
N TRP A 29 -9.40 -9.63 18.99
CA TRP A 29 -9.33 -11.00 18.54
C TRP A 29 -8.49 -11.88 19.48
N GLY A 30 -9.11 -12.86 20.12
CA GLY A 30 -8.39 -13.88 20.91
C GLY A 30 -8.46 -13.75 22.41
N ASN A 31 -9.16 -12.77 22.98
CA ASN A 31 -9.36 -12.69 24.40
C ASN A 31 -10.66 -13.38 24.87
N ILE A 32 -10.56 -14.08 26.00
CA ILE A 32 -11.66 -14.75 26.67
C ILE A 32 -12.43 -13.73 27.50
N HIS A 33 -13.75 -13.66 27.33
CA HIS A 33 -14.60 -12.85 28.16
C HIS A 33 -14.60 -13.38 29.61
N ASP A 34 -14.05 -12.62 30.52
CA ASP A 34 -14.30 -12.79 31.95
C ASP A 34 -15.08 -11.57 32.47
N ASN A 35 -16.33 -11.83 32.87
CA ASN A 35 -17.21 -10.90 33.58
C ASN A 35 -17.50 -9.52 32.95
N GLY A 36 -17.77 -9.44 31.65
CA GLY A 36 -18.45 -8.29 31.04
C GLY A 36 -17.59 -7.04 30.77
N ASN A 37 -16.30 -7.11 30.97
CA ASN A 37 -15.35 -6.10 30.52
C ASN A 37 -14.31 -6.76 29.61
N ALA A 38 -14.64 -6.86 28.35
CA ALA A 38 -13.69 -7.31 27.35
C ALA A 38 -12.72 -6.16 27.02
N MET A 39 -11.58 -6.18 27.62
CA MET A 39 -10.46 -5.38 27.18
C MET A 39 -9.49 -6.30 26.46
N PHE A 40 -9.53 -6.26 25.14
CA PHE A 40 -8.67 -7.09 24.32
C PHE A 40 -7.33 -6.40 24.05
N THR A 41 -6.29 -7.04 24.42
CA THR A 41 -4.96 -6.70 23.96
C THR A 41 -4.47 -7.82 23.06
N ILE A 42 -4.38 -7.57 21.76
CA ILE A 42 -3.55 -8.44 20.92
C ILE A 42 -2.13 -8.30 21.48
N ASN A 43 -1.61 -9.37 22.05
CA ASN A 43 -0.21 -9.42 22.34
C ASN A 43 0.53 -9.53 21.00
N LEU A 44 0.98 -8.40 20.48
CA LEU A 44 1.75 -8.31 19.23
C LEU A 44 3.04 -9.14 19.25
N ASN A 45 3.39 -9.70 20.40
CA ASN A 45 4.52 -10.61 20.56
C ASN A 45 4.10 -12.08 20.43
N ASP A 46 2.82 -12.41 20.27
CA ASP A 46 2.36 -13.77 20.03
C ASP A 46 2.54 -14.15 18.57
N THR A 47 3.76 -14.56 18.25
CA THR A 47 4.17 -14.96 16.90
C THR A 47 3.42 -16.20 16.38
N LEU A 48 2.93 -17.07 17.27
CA LEU A 48 2.18 -18.27 16.88
C LEU A 48 0.79 -17.87 16.36
N LEU A 49 0.06 -17.06 17.10
CA LEU A 49 -1.26 -16.55 16.71
C LEU A 49 -1.18 -15.72 15.43
N ILE A 50 -0.17 -14.86 15.33
CA ILE A 50 0.07 -14.03 14.13
C ILE A 50 0.33 -14.91 12.91
N ASN A 51 1.15 -15.94 13.03
CA ASN A 51 1.47 -16.82 11.91
C ASN A 51 0.28 -17.69 11.50
N GLU A 52 -0.52 -18.17 12.44
CA GLU A 52 -1.73 -18.93 12.19
C GLU A 52 -2.77 -18.13 11.40
N HIS A 53 -2.92 -16.84 11.72
CA HIS A 53 -3.91 -15.95 11.09
C HIS A 53 -3.31 -14.95 10.09
N ARG A 54 -2.05 -15.15 9.68
CA ARG A 54 -1.32 -14.21 8.80
C ARG A 54 -2.07 -13.88 7.51
N GLU A 55 -2.69 -14.87 6.89
CA GLU A 55 -3.45 -14.67 5.65
C GLU A 55 -4.74 -13.87 5.87
N SER A 56 -5.42 -14.10 6.99
CA SER A 56 -6.60 -13.31 7.37
C SER A 56 -6.24 -11.85 7.63
N PHE A 57 -5.14 -11.58 8.33
CA PHE A 57 -4.63 -10.23 8.53
C PHE A 57 -4.25 -9.54 7.22
N ARG A 58 -3.69 -10.29 6.27
CA ARG A 58 -3.36 -9.78 4.93
C ARG A 58 -4.62 -9.43 4.13
N GLN A 59 -5.66 -10.25 4.20
CA GLN A 59 -6.95 -9.96 3.56
C GLN A 59 -7.59 -8.70 4.15
N ILE A 60 -7.60 -8.54 5.47
CA ILE A 60 -8.07 -7.32 6.14
C ILE A 60 -7.24 -6.12 5.67
N TYR A 61 -5.92 -6.23 5.67
CA TYR A 61 -5.03 -5.18 5.19
C TYR A 61 -5.39 -4.74 3.76
N ASN A 62 -5.59 -5.69 2.85
CA ASN A 62 -5.93 -5.42 1.44
C ASN A 62 -7.35 -4.86 1.26
N SER A 63 -8.27 -5.13 2.19
CA SER A 63 -9.65 -4.64 2.16
C SER A 63 -9.82 -3.23 2.72
N LEU A 64 -8.83 -2.74 3.49
CA LEU A 64 -8.84 -1.39 4.05
C LEU A 64 -8.54 -0.38 2.95
N ALA A 65 -9.56 0.01 2.18
CA ALA A 65 -9.49 1.10 1.22
C ALA A 65 -9.91 2.42 1.89
N GLY A 66 -9.22 3.52 1.55
CA GLY A 66 -9.61 4.86 1.97
C GLY A 66 -8.57 5.59 2.83
N GLU A 67 -8.69 6.93 2.85
CA GLU A 67 -7.77 7.85 3.54
C GLU A 67 -8.27 8.24 4.94
N SER A 68 -9.19 7.48 5.54
CA SER A 68 -9.63 7.80 6.90
C SER A 68 -8.48 7.60 7.90
N GLN A 69 -8.45 8.40 8.94
CA GLN A 69 -7.44 8.30 9.99
C GLN A 69 -7.43 6.90 10.64
N SER A 70 -8.60 6.27 10.73
CA SER A 70 -8.78 4.93 11.28
C SER A 70 -8.23 3.84 10.37
N SER A 71 -8.49 3.91 9.05
CA SER A 71 -7.94 2.95 8.08
C SER A 71 -6.42 3.05 7.99
N THR A 72 -5.87 4.26 8.05
CA THR A 72 -4.41 4.49 8.06
C THR A 72 -3.77 3.90 9.32
N ALA A 73 -4.37 4.10 10.49
CA ALA A 73 -3.87 3.55 11.75
C ALA A 73 -3.91 2.01 11.76
N MET A 74 -5.01 1.41 11.28
CA MET A 74 -5.14 -0.04 11.17
C MET A 74 -4.15 -0.63 10.18
N ARG A 75 -3.95 0.00 9.02
CA ARG A 75 -2.93 -0.43 8.05
C ARG A 75 -1.53 -0.40 8.65
N SER A 76 -1.17 0.68 9.36
CA SER A 76 0.11 0.79 10.03
C SER A 76 0.32 -0.34 11.04
N LEU A 77 -0.69 -0.67 11.82
CA LEU A 77 -0.64 -1.75 12.80
C LEU A 77 -0.50 -3.12 12.11
N LEU A 78 -1.31 -3.39 11.09
CA LEU A 78 -1.26 -4.65 10.35
C LEU A 78 0.05 -4.81 9.56
N SER A 79 0.60 -3.73 9.02
CA SER A 79 1.90 -3.79 8.34
C SER A 79 3.04 -4.21 9.28
N ASN A 80 3.02 -3.73 10.53
CA ASN A 80 3.98 -4.14 11.55
C ASN A 80 3.81 -5.61 11.95
N ILE A 81 2.55 -6.07 12.13
CA ILE A 81 2.25 -7.47 12.47
C ILE A 81 2.66 -8.43 11.36
N LEU A 82 2.47 -8.02 10.13
CA LEU A 82 2.75 -8.85 8.96
C LEU A 82 4.22 -8.80 8.50
N ASP A 83 5.06 -7.99 9.16
CA ASP A 83 6.41 -7.64 8.67
C ASP A 83 6.38 -7.12 7.22
N ILE A 84 5.28 -6.46 6.86
CA ILE A 84 5.12 -5.90 5.54
C ILE A 84 5.57 -4.44 5.63
N ASN A 85 6.70 -4.13 5.06
CA ASN A 85 7.15 -2.74 4.93
C ASN A 85 6.35 -2.03 3.83
N ILE A 86 5.06 -1.78 4.11
CA ILE A 86 4.20 -1.07 3.18
C ILE A 86 4.33 0.43 3.45
N PRO A 87 4.71 1.19 2.44
CA PRO A 87 4.75 2.63 2.52
C PRO A 87 3.39 3.23 2.86
N LEU A 88 3.35 4.19 3.79
CA LEU A 88 2.11 4.86 4.20
C LEU A 88 1.63 5.87 3.15
N GLU A 89 2.53 6.29 2.26
CA GLU A 89 2.26 7.32 1.24
C GLU A 89 2.77 6.88 -0.13
N PHE A 90 2.09 7.35 -1.17
CA PHE A 90 2.59 7.24 -2.53
C PHE A 90 3.90 8.03 -2.67
N SER A 91 4.92 7.41 -3.23
CA SER A 91 6.16 8.10 -3.57
C SER A 91 6.75 7.63 -4.88
N LEU A 92 7.33 8.56 -5.64
CA LEU A 92 8.14 8.29 -6.82
C LEU A 92 9.57 8.74 -6.54
N HIS A 93 10.51 7.82 -6.61
CA HIS A 93 11.92 8.12 -6.38
C HIS A 93 12.63 8.54 -7.67
N GLN A 94 13.80 9.18 -7.51
CA GLN A 94 14.65 9.48 -8.64
C GLN A 94 15.18 8.18 -9.24
N ASN A 95 15.13 8.06 -10.57
CA ASN A 95 15.70 6.90 -11.24
C ASN A 95 17.20 6.75 -10.96
N PHE A 96 17.67 5.52 -10.83
CA PHE A 96 19.09 5.24 -10.60
C PHE A 96 19.57 4.12 -11.52
N PRO A 97 20.72 4.33 -12.19
CA PRO A 97 21.53 5.55 -12.22
C PRO A 97 20.85 6.70 -12.97
N ASN A 98 21.24 7.95 -12.64
CA ASN A 98 20.86 9.15 -13.39
C ASN A 98 22.02 10.17 -13.32
N PRO A 99 22.73 10.48 -14.42
CA PRO A 99 22.49 10.00 -15.79
C PRO A 99 22.67 8.49 -15.98
N PHE A 100 22.01 7.95 -17.01
CA PHE A 100 22.13 6.53 -17.37
C PHE A 100 22.55 6.37 -18.85
N ASN A 101 23.04 5.17 -19.19
CA ASN A 101 23.46 4.82 -20.56
C ASN A 101 22.54 3.73 -21.13
N SER A 102 22.69 2.48 -20.66
CA SER A 102 21.98 1.32 -21.22
C SER A 102 20.69 0.98 -20.50
N GLY A 103 20.50 1.50 -19.28
CA GLY A 103 19.30 1.26 -18.49
C GLY A 103 19.33 1.99 -17.17
N THR A 104 18.15 2.14 -16.60
CA THR A 104 17.92 2.76 -15.28
C THR A 104 16.75 2.10 -14.59
N THR A 105 16.72 2.18 -13.29
CA THR A 105 15.61 1.68 -12.47
C THR A 105 14.78 2.85 -11.92
N VAL A 106 13.47 2.76 -12.09
CA VAL A 106 12.48 3.65 -11.49
C VAL A 106 11.89 2.92 -10.30
N SER A 107 12.02 3.53 -9.11
CA SER A 107 11.47 3.01 -7.86
C SER A 107 10.28 3.86 -7.42
N PHE A 108 9.20 3.21 -7.02
CA PHE A 108 8.01 3.87 -6.50
C PHE A 108 7.36 3.05 -5.39
N SER A 109 6.58 3.73 -4.57
CA SER A 109 5.92 3.12 -3.41
C SER A 109 4.42 3.37 -3.48
N LEU A 110 3.65 2.33 -3.17
CA LEU A 110 2.19 2.35 -3.19
C LEU A 110 1.65 2.03 -1.80
N PRO A 111 0.80 2.89 -1.22
CA PRO A 111 0.17 2.63 0.07
C PRO A 111 -0.95 1.59 -0.02
N GLU A 112 -1.51 1.37 -1.20
CA GLU A 112 -2.62 0.45 -1.46
C GLU A 112 -2.49 -0.20 -2.85
N PRO A 113 -3.16 -1.35 -3.09
CA PRO A 113 -3.22 -1.94 -4.41
C PRO A 113 -3.92 -0.99 -5.39
N THR A 114 -3.30 -0.76 -6.55
CA THR A 114 -3.83 0.16 -7.55
C THR A 114 -3.30 -0.18 -8.95
N GLU A 115 -3.99 0.30 -9.97
CA GLU A 115 -3.47 0.28 -11.34
C GLU A 115 -2.43 1.38 -11.51
N VAL A 116 -1.34 1.05 -12.17
CA VAL A 116 -0.20 1.94 -12.40
C VAL A 116 0.06 2.08 -13.88
N SER A 117 0.28 3.31 -14.32
CA SER A 117 0.89 3.63 -15.62
C SER A 117 2.23 4.35 -15.41
N LEU A 118 3.23 3.98 -16.21
CA LEU A 118 4.51 4.69 -16.32
C LEU A 118 4.65 5.25 -17.72
N VAL A 119 4.70 6.56 -17.82
CA VAL A 119 4.77 7.27 -19.10
C VAL A 119 6.07 8.06 -19.20
N ILE A 120 6.73 8.00 -20.36
CA ILE A 120 7.95 8.74 -20.64
C ILE A 120 7.66 9.84 -21.66
N TYR A 121 8.09 11.06 -21.34
CA TYR A 121 7.90 12.26 -22.14
C TYR A 121 9.24 12.86 -22.55
N ASN A 122 9.25 13.52 -23.71
CA ASN A 122 10.36 14.40 -24.09
C ASN A 122 10.20 15.81 -23.47
N LEU A 123 11.17 16.71 -23.75
CA LEU A 123 11.14 18.09 -23.27
C LEU A 123 9.94 18.91 -23.76
N LEU A 124 9.27 18.49 -24.84
CA LEU A 124 8.09 19.16 -25.40
C LEU A 124 6.78 18.60 -24.80
N GLY A 125 6.87 17.69 -23.82
CA GLY A 125 5.70 17.04 -23.20
C GLY A 125 5.02 15.99 -24.11
N ARG A 126 5.66 15.57 -25.19
CA ARG A 126 5.14 14.50 -26.05
C ARG A 126 5.46 13.15 -25.43
N VAL A 127 4.47 12.27 -25.39
CA VAL A 127 4.65 10.86 -25.00
C VAL A 127 5.60 10.19 -25.99
N ILE A 128 6.63 9.56 -25.45
CA ILE A 128 7.62 8.80 -26.20
C ILE A 128 7.42 7.30 -26.02
N SER A 129 7.05 6.88 -24.82
CA SER A 129 6.85 5.48 -24.47
C SER A 129 5.97 5.37 -23.23
N GLU A 130 5.25 4.26 -23.13
CA GLU A 130 4.43 3.90 -21.97
C GLU A 130 4.78 2.47 -21.52
N PRO A 131 5.90 2.30 -20.79
CA PRO A 131 6.40 0.99 -20.41
C PRO A 131 5.48 0.19 -19.48
N ILE A 132 4.61 0.88 -18.72
CA ILE A 132 3.55 0.29 -17.89
C ILE A 132 2.25 1.00 -18.29
N GLU A 133 1.23 0.23 -18.69
CA GLU A 133 -0.08 0.75 -19.07
C GLU A 133 -1.17 0.05 -18.25
N ASN A 134 -1.70 0.75 -17.24
CA ASN A 134 -2.79 0.31 -16.37
C ASN A 134 -2.60 -1.12 -15.81
N ILE A 135 -1.40 -1.43 -15.34
CA ILE A 135 -1.09 -2.74 -14.76
C ILE A 135 -1.38 -2.70 -13.25
N PRO A 136 -2.12 -3.70 -12.71
CA PRO A 136 -2.38 -3.78 -11.28
C PRO A 136 -1.09 -4.12 -10.50
N TYR A 137 -0.78 -3.31 -9.51
CA TYR A 137 0.30 -3.50 -8.55
C TYR A 137 -0.27 -3.63 -7.13
N GLN A 138 0.36 -4.47 -6.33
CA GLN A 138 0.03 -4.58 -4.91
C GLN A 138 0.61 -3.39 -4.13
N ALA A 139 0.11 -3.15 -2.91
CA ALA A 139 0.74 -2.22 -1.99
C ALA A 139 2.19 -2.65 -1.71
N GLY A 140 3.08 -1.67 -1.56
CA GLY A 140 4.50 -1.94 -1.32
C GLY A 140 5.43 -1.07 -2.14
N SER A 141 6.72 -1.38 -2.07
CA SER A 141 7.76 -0.75 -2.89
C SER A 141 8.03 -1.59 -4.13
N HIS A 142 8.14 -0.92 -5.26
CA HIS A 142 8.30 -1.54 -6.57
C HIS A 142 9.44 -0.90 -7.35
N ASP A 143 10.13 -1.75 -8.11
CA ASP A 143 11.21 -1.35 -9.00
C ASP A 143 10.85 -1.74 -10.43
N PHE A 144 10.93 -0.79 -11.35
CA PHE A 144 10.76 -1.03 -12.78
C PHE A 144 12.02 -0.64 -13.54
N LYS A 145 12.56 -1.59 -14.29
CA LYS A 145 13.79 -1.39 -15.05
C LYS A 145 13.48 -0.95 -16.47
N ILE A 146 13.90 0.27 -16.81
CA ILE A 146 13.89 0.79 -18.18
C ILE A 146 15.20 0.38 -18.84
N VAL A 147 15.13 -0.46 -19.88
CA VAL A 147 16.29 -0.97 -20.59
C VAL A 147 16.16 -0.74 -22.08
N ASN A 148 17.30 -0.70 -22.75
CA ASN A 148 17.46 -0.72 -24.21
C ASN A 148 16.50 0.26 -24.91
N THR A 149 16.60 1.51 -24.54
CA THR A 149 15.77 2.54 -25.14
C THR A 149 16.30 2.91 -26.51
N ASP A 150 15.44 2.96 -27.50
CA ASP A 150 15.72 3.58 -28.81
C ASP A 150 15.82 5.11 -28.70
N LEU A 151 15.81 5.61 -27.47
CA LEU A 151 15.95 7.01 -27.15
C LEU A 151 17.36 7.49 -27.47
N VAL A 152 17.48 8.70 -27.95
CA VAL A 152 18.77 9.40 -28.14
C VAL A 152 19.21 10.07 -26.84
N SER A 153 20.52 10.41 -26.75
CA SER A 153 21.01 11.19 -25.59
C SER A 153 20.19 12.46 -25.41
N GLY A 154 19.74 12.70 -24.17
CA GLY A 154 18.90 13.85 -23.89
C GLY A 154 18.25 13.81 -22.51
N ILE A 155 17.42 14.82 -22.28
CA ILE A 155 16.62 14.96 -21.06
C ILE A 155 15.20 14.47 -21.37
N TYR A 156 14.68 13.65 -20.47
CA TYR A 156 13.33 13.11 -20.50
C TYR A 156 12.67 13.28 -19.14
N PHE A 157 11.36 13.14 -19.12
CA PHE A 157 10.58 13.05 -17.90
C PHE A 157 9.88 11.70 -17.86
N PHE A 158 9.82 11.10 -16.70
CA PHE A 158 9.00 9.93 -16.47
C PHE A 158 7.97 10.24 -15.39
N GLN A 159 6.78 9.71 -15.57
CA GLN A 159 5.63 9.95 -14.72
C GLN A 159 5.01 8.62 -14.32
N ILE A 160 4.81 8.43 -13.04
CA ILE A 160 3.92 7.40 -12.51
C ILE A 160 2.56 8.04 -12.27
N GLN A 161 1.54 7.37 -12.76
CA GLN A 161 0.15 7.72 -12.58
C GLN A 161 -0.60 6.52 -12.01
N THR A 162 -1.43 6.78 -10.99
CA THR A 162 -2.40 5.85 -10.40
C THR A 162 -3.78 6.47 -10.47
N GLY A 163 -4.82 5.78 -9.99
CA GLY A 163 -6.17 6.35 -9.95
C GLY A 163 -6.28 7.66 -9.15
N THR A 164 -5.44 7.83 -8.12
CA THR A 164 -5.52 8.94 -7.16
C THR A 164 -4.26 9.81 -7.12
N HIS A 165 -3.12 9.30 -7.56
CA HIS A 165 -1.82 9.98 -7.43
C HIS A 165 -1.10 10.09 -8.76
N GLN A 166 -0.32 11.16 -8.90
CA GLN A 166 0.54 11.39 -10.06
C GLN A 166 1.82 12.07 -9.59
N SER A 167 2.97 11.58 -10.07
CA SER A 167 4.27 12.20 -9.81
C SER A 167 5.18 12.08 -11.02
N THR A 168 5.99 13.12 -11.24
CA THR A 168 6.90 13.22 -12.40
C THR A 168 8.31 13.52 -11.94
N LYS A 169 9.28 12.85 -12.53
CA LYS A 169 10.72 13.06 -12.30
C LYS A 169 11.46 13.23 -13.63
N LYS A 170 12.61 13.91 -13.57
CA LYS A 170 13.51 14.11 -14.69
C LYS A 170 14.53 12.98 -14.77
N MET A 171 14.81 12.46 -15.95
CA MET A 171 15.92 11.55 -16.21
C MET A 171 16.81 12.04 -17.35
N VAL A 172 18.09 11.67 -17.32
CA VAL A 172 19.09 12.06 -18.30
C VAL A 172 19.72 10.81 -18.91
N LEU A 173 19.61 10.68 -20.22
CA LEU A 173 20.24 9.60 -20.98
C LEU A 173 21.51 10.13 -21.65
N LEU A 174 22.61 9.41 -21.47
CA LEU A 174 23.91 9.66 -22.10
C LEU A 174 24.36 8.38 -22.81
N LYS A 175 24.28 8.37 -24.13
CA LYS A 175 24.83 7.31 -24.96
C LYS A 175 26.19 7.69 -25.53
#